data_743f03634f4a9d29003c6598b5c274fb
#
_entry.id   743f03634f4a9d29003c6598b5c274fb
#
_cell.length_a   1.000
_cell.length_b   1.000
_cell.length_c   1.000
_cell.angle_alpha   90.00
_cell.angle_beta   90.00
_cell.angle_gamma   90.00
#
_symmetry.space_group_name_H-M   'P 1'
#
loop_
_entity.id
_entity.type
_entity.pdbx_description
1 polymer ?
#
loop_
_entity_poly.entity_id
_entity_poly.type
_entity_poly.pdbx_seq_one_letter_code
_entity_poly.pdbx_strand_id
1 'polypeptide(L)'
;PPLNIALPRTANQHGAACLNYMPVTAIERTGGWIQSLTATDKETGESCRIRTRMIFNCTGVWTDSIRRMVDPDAPSIVRCSRGSHILLDRSFLPGDSGMLIPKTRDGRVLFCIPWHGMTIVGTTDVEQREPDWNPQATEEEISFLLETAAGYLAKPVSRADVKASFAGLRPLLRAPEGGSTAKASREHAVIPEFGNMITVAGGK
;
A
#
# COMPACT_ATOMS: atom_id res chain seq x y z
N PRO A 1 4.97 3.33 10.70
CA PRO A 1 4.59 2.35 11.71
C PRO A 1 5.84 1.67 12.29
N PRO A 2 5.87 1.34 13.60
CA PRO A 2 7.05 0.80 14.28
C PRO A 2 7.62 -0.46 13.63
N LEU A 3 6.76 -1.34 13.12
CA LEU A 3 7.19 -2.59 12.49
C LEU A 3 8.07 -2.36 11.25
N ASN A 4 7.71 -1.41 10.39
CA ASN A 4 8.46 -1.12 9.17
C ASN A 4 9.86 -0.54 9.46
N ILE A 5 10.08 0.00 10.65
CA ILE A 5 11.40 0.46 11.12
C ILE A 5 12.14 -0.69 11.81
N ALA A 6 11.44 -1.53 12.57
CA ALA A 6 12.06 -2.65 13.29
C ALA A 6 12.65 -3.70 12.34
N LEU A 7 11.97 -4.02 11.24
CA LEU A 7 12.44 -5.02 10.28
C LEU A 7 13.78 -4.66 9.62
N PRO A 8 13.98 -3.47 9.02
CA PRO A 8 15.27 -3.08 8.47
C PRO A 8 16.37 -3.00 9.55
N ARG A 9 16.05 -2.54 10.75
CA ARG A 9 17.03 -2.53 11.88
C ARG A 9 17.49 -3.93 12.22
N THR A 10 16.57 -4.89 12.32
CA THR A 10 16.91 -6.30 12.57
C THR A 10 17.74 -6.88 11.42
N ALA A 11 17.34 -6.62 10.17
CA ALA A 11 18.10 -7.08 9.00
C ALA A 11 19.53 -6.53 9.02
N ASN A 12 19.71 -5.24 9.35
CA ASN A 12 21.02 -4.61 9.46
C ASN A 12 21.87 -5.25 10.57
N GLN A 13 21.28 -5.63 11.72
CA GLN A 13 21.98 -6.36 12.78
C GLN A 13 22.48 -7.73 12.31
N HIS A 14 21.86 -8.33 11.30
CA HIS A 14 22.27 -9.56 10.66
C HIS A 14 23.14 -9.35 9.40
N GLY A 15 23.70 -8.17 9.21
CA GLY A 15 24.65 -7.86 8.14
C GLY A 15 24.05 -7.41 6.81
N ALA A 16 22.74 -7.15 6.75
CA ALA A 16 22.14 -6.57 5.56
C ALA A 16 22.40 -5.07 5.48
N ALA A 17 22.71 -4.55 4.28
CA ALA A 17 22.72 -3.11 4.01
C ALA A 17 21.30 -2.65 3.68
N CYS A 18 20.68 -1.87 4.54
CA CYS A 18 19.36 -1.29 4.34
C CYS A 18 19.50 0.19 4.00
N LEU A 19 19.13 0.57 2.78
CA LEU A 19 19.24 1.92 2.25
C LEU A 19 17.84 2.45 1.94
N ASN A 20 17.50 3.61 2.47
CA ASN A 20 16.34 4.40 2.10
C ASN A 20 16.73 5.43 1.03
N TYR A 21 15.76 6.05 0.38
CA TYR A 21 15.94 7.02 -0.71
C TYR A 21 16.75 6.50 -1.92
N MET A 22 16.88 5.20 -2.06
CA MET A 22 17.65 4.51 -3.10
C MET A 22 16.73 3.69 -4.03
N PRO A 23 15.88 4.31 -4.87
CA PRO A 23 15.08 3.58 -5.83
C PRO A 23 15.95 2.86 -6.85
N VAL A 24 15.52 1.66 -7.24
CA VAL A 24 16.06 0.98 -8.41
C VAL A 24 15.57 1.71 -9.64
N THR A 25 16.50 2.09 -10.53
CA THR A 25 16.22 2.89 -11.74
C THR A 25 16.46 2.12 -13.03
N ALA A 26 17.24 1.03 -13.00
CA ALA A 26 17.45 0.14 -14.14
C ALA A 26 17.82 -1.27 -13.66
N ILE A 27 17.54 -2.25 -14.51
CA ILE A 27 17.95 -3.65 -14.34
C ILE A 27 18.56 -4.14 -15.64
N GLU A 28 19.76 -4.71 -15.56
CA GLU A 28 20.47 -5.28 -16.71
C GLU A 28 20.31 -6.79 -16.76
N ARG A 29 19.84 -7.30 -17.89
CA ARG A 29 19.63 -8.71 -18.16
C ARG A 29 20.42 -9.18 -19.37
N THR A 30 21.08 -10.32 -19.28
CA THR A 30 21.81 -10.93 -20.39
C THR A 30 21.61 -12.44 -20.34
N GLY A 31 21.32 -13.06 -21.48
CA GLY A 31 21.18 -14.51 -21.61
C GLY A 31 20.06 -15.10 -20.71
N GLY A 32 19.01 -14.34 -20.45
CA GLY A 32 17.89 -14.78 -19.60
C GLY A 32 18.07 -14.51 -18.10
N TRP A 33 19.25 -14.02 -17.68
CA TRP A 33 19.62 -13.79 -16.28
C TRP A 33 19.89 -12.31 -15.99
N ILE A 34 19.44 -11.82 -14.84
CA ILE A 34 19.77 -10.49 -14.38
C ILE A 34 21.20 -10.47 -13.85
N GLN A 35 22.01 -9.53 -14.33
CA GLN A 35 23.42 -9.39 -13.97
C GLN A 35 23.65 -8.33 -12.90
N SER A 36 22.90 -7.24 -12.99
CA SER A 36 23.01 -6.10 -12.08
C SER A 36 21.75 -5.27 -12.08
N LEU A 37 21.63 -4.44 -11.07
CA LEU A 37 20.67 -3.34 -11.01
C LEU A 37 21.41 -2.02 -10.76
N THR A 38 20.79 -0.91 -11.16
CA THR A 38 21.22 0.44 -10.81
C THR A 38 20.26 1.02 -9.82
N ALA A 39 20.78 1.56 -8.72
CA ALA A 39 20.03 2.33 -7.76
C ALA A 39 20.56 3.76 -7.73
N THR A 40 19.67 4.73 -7.59
CA THR A 40 20.01 6.16 -7.61
C THR A 40 19.61 6.80 -6.28
N ASP A 41 20.58 7.42 -5.63
CA ASP A 41 20.33 8.19 -4.42
C ASP A 41 19.52 9.45 -4.75
N LYS A 42 18.35 9.59 -4.13
CA LYS A 42 17.47 10.75 -4.34
C LYS A 42 17.97 12.04 -3.68
N GLU A 43 18.87 11.95 -2.74
CA GLU A 43 19.42 13.11 -2.05
C GLU A 43 20.62 13.70 -2.79
N THR A 44 21.50 12.87 -3.31
CA THR A 44 22.72 13.30 -4.02
C THR A 44 22.60 13.25 -5.55
N GLY A 45 21.69 12.43 -6.09
CA GLY A 45 21.59 12.12 -7.50
C GLY A 45 22.62 11.10 -8.01
N GLU A 46 23.50 10.61 -7.14
CA GLU A 46 24.49 9.61 -7.51
C GLU A 46 23.87 8.25 -7.74
N SER A 47 24.39 7.54 -8.73
CA SER A 47 23.94 6.19 -9.06
C SER A 47 24.99 5.15 -8.77
N CYS A 48 24.60 4.03 -8.21
CA CYS A 48 25.48 2.88 -8.01
C CYS A 48 24.97 1.66 -8.76
N ARG A 49 25.88 0.88 -9.33
CA ARG A 49 25.62 -0.39 -9.97
C ARG A 49 25.89 -1.53 -9.00
N ILE A 50 24.88 -2.35 -8.77
CA ILE A 50 24.93 -3.49 -7.83
C ILE A 50 24.87 -4.77 -8.64
N ARG A 51 25.95 -5.56 -8.64
CA ARG A 51 25.94 -6.92 -9.18
C ARG A 51 25.24 -7.86 -8.21
N THR A 52 24.38 -8.69 -8.72
CA THR A 52 23.60 -9.59 -7.86
C THR A 52 23.47 -10.99 -8.46
N ARG A 53 23.36 -11.97 -7.59
CA ARG A 53 23.04 -13.35 -7.97
C ARG A 53 21.54 -13.60 -8.02
N MET A 54 20.75 -12.87 -7.26
CA MET A 54 19.30 -12.99 -7.17
C MET A 54 18.68 -11.67 -6.75
N ILE A 55 17.48 -11.38 -7.24
CA ILE A 55 16.65 -10.24 -6.83
C ILE A 55 15.36 -10.75 -6.19
N PHE A 56 14.99 -10.14 -5.07
CA PHE A 56 13.67 -10.27 -4.48
C PHE A 56 12.90 -8.97 -4.70
N ASN A 57 11.91 -9.01 -5.59
CA ASN A 57 11.02 -7.88 -5.84
C ASN A 57 9.87 -7.91 -4.83
N CYS A 58 9.99 -7.15 -3.75
CA CYS A 58 8.98 -6.99 -2.69
C CYS A 58 8.45 -5.55 -2.64
N THR A 59 8.30 -4.89 -3.79
CA THR A 59 8.03 -3.46 -3.91
C THR A 59 6.55 -3.09 -3.82
N GLY A 60 5.67 -4.02 -3.45
CA GLY A 60 4.26 -3.77 -3.19
C GLY A 60 3.54 -3.20 -4.41
N VAL A 61 3.02 -1.99 -4.33
CA VAL A 61 2.27 -1.36 -5.45
C VAL A 61 3.16 -1.05 -6.67
N TRP A 62 4.48 -1.00 -6.51
CA TRP A 62 5.45 -0.80 -7.61
C TRP A 62 6.00 -2.11 -8.19
N THR A 63 5.46 -3.26 -7.80
CA THR A 63 5.89 -4.58 -8.28
C THR A 63 6.01 -4.64 -9.80
N ASP A 64 4.98 -4.18 -10.51
CA ASP A 64 4.95 -4.22 -11.98
C ASP A 64 5.95 -3.25 -12.63
N SER A 65 6.28 -2.15 -11.96
CA SER A 65 7.30 -1.21 -12.43
C SER A 65 8.68 -1.87 -12.47
N ILE A 66 9.04 -2.61 -11.42
CA ILE A 66 10.30 -3.38 -11.37
C ILE A 66 10.31 -4.49 -12.43
N ARG A 67 9.21 -5.21 -12.59
CA ARG A 67 9.10 -6.29 -13.59
C ARG A 67 9.30 -5.76 -15.02
N ARG A 68 8.73 -4.59 -15.33
CA ARG A 68 8.89 -3.93 -16.64
C ARG A 68 10.27 -3.34 -16.90
N MET A 69 11.09 -3.13 -15.87
CA MET A 69 12.52 -2.82 -16.07
C MET A 69 13.30 -4.03 -16.61
N VAL A 70 12.82 -5.25 -16.35
CA VAL A 70 13.42 -6.49 -16.85
C VAL A 70 12.83 -6.92 -18.17
N ASP A 71 11.52 -6.79 -18.33
CA ASP A 71 10.75 -7.13 -19.52
C ASP A 71 9.64 -6.08 -19.70
N PRO A 72 9.77 -5.15 -20.66
CA PRO A 72 8.77 -4.11 -20.91
C PRO A 72 7.35 -4.63 -21.19
N ASP A 73 7.25 -5.85 -21.72
CA ASP A 73 5.97 -6.49 -22.06
C ASP A 73 5.40 -7.32 -20.90
N ALA A 74 6.04 -7.32 -19.73
CA ALA A 74 5.56 -8.07 -18.57
C ALA A 74 4.12 -7.65 -18.19
N PRO A 75 3.17 -8.61 -18.14
CA PRO A 75 1.78 -8.30 -17.81
C PRO A 75 1.65 -7.81 -16.37
N SER A 76 0.68 -6.93 -16.13
CA SER A 76 0.38 -6.47 -14.76
C SER A 76 -0.19 -7.60 -13.92
N ILE A 77 0.41 -7.83 -12.75
CA ILE A 77 -0.06 -8.78 -11.73
C ILE A 77 -0.61 -8.09 -10.49
N VAL A 78 -0.34 -6.80 -10.33
CA VAL A 78 -0.82 -6.01 -9.20
C VAL A 78 -1.89 -5.03 -9.66
N ARG A 79 -2.92 -4.89 -8.82
CA ARG A 79 -3.96 -3.88 -8.91
C ARG A 79 -3.86 -2.98 -7.70
N CYS A 80 -3.63 -1.69 -7.91
CA CYS A 80 -3.48 -0.73 -6.84
C CYS A 80 -4.86 -0.21 -6.37
N SER A 81 -5.11 -0.24 -5.06
CA SER A 81 -6.32 0.30 -4.46
C SER A 81 -5.97 1.24 -3.30
N ARG A 82 -6.51 2.47 -3.36
CA ARG A 82 -6.39 3.44 -2.27
C ARG A 82 -7.47 3.18 -1.21
N GLY A 83 -7.04 3.21 0.06
CA GLY A 83 -7.92 3.20 1.22
C GLY A 83 -7.67 4.39 2.09
N SER A 84 -8.70 5.20 2.30
CA SER A 84 -8.65 6.44 3.05
C SER A 84 -9.29 6.29 4.43
N HIS A 85 -8.78 7.05 5.39
CA HIS A 85 -9.26 7.12 6.76
C HIS A 85 -9.35 8.58 7.19
N ILE A 86 -10.28 8.86 8.11
CA ILE A 86 -10.38 10.14 8.79
C ILE A 86 -10.24 9.95 10.30
N LEU A 87 -9.77 10.98 10.98
CA LEU A 87 -9.69 11.07 12.43
C LEU A 87 -10.71 12.11 12.93
N LEU A 88 -11.52 11.67 13.87
CA LEU A 88 -12.49 12.50 14.59
C LEU A 88 -12.09 12.58 16.06
N ASP A 89 -12.66 13.53 16.79
CA ASP A 89 -12.51 13.61 18.24
C ASP A 89 -13.08 12.34 18.92
N ARG A 90 -12.50 11.95 20.03
CA ARG A 90 -12.92 10.78 20.81
C ARG A 90 -14.39 10.79 21.21
N SER A 91 -14.98 11.97 21.40
CA SER A 91 -16.38 12.13 21.79
C SER A 91 -17.39 11.65 20.74
N PHE A 92 -16.96 11.40 19.49
CA PHE A 92 -17.82 10.82 18.46
C PHE A 92 -18.05 9.31 18.65
N LEU A 93 -17.11 8.61 19.29
CA LEU A 93 -17.25 7.20 19.69
C LEU A 93 -16.76 7.04 21.14
N PRO A 94 -17.58 7.35 22.13
CA PRO A 94 -17.22 7.18 23.54
C PRO A 94 -17.11 5.69 23.89
N GLY A 95 -16.25 5.38 24.88
CA GLY A 95 -15.97 3.99 25.28
C GLY A 95 -14.73 3.43 24.59
N ASP A 96 -14.33 2.19 24.88
CA ASP A 96 -13.10 1.56 24.42
C ASP A 96 -13.31 0.49 23.34
N SER A 97 -14.56 0.28 22.94
CA SER A 97 -14.92 -0.70 21.92
C SER A 97 -14.94 -0.08 20.53
N GLY A 98 -14.38 -0.78 19.58
CA GLY A 98 -14.53 -0.45 18.15
C GLY A 98 -15.93 -0.85 17.66
N MET A 99 -16.40 -0.15 16.65
CA MET A 99 -17.67 -0.41 15.99
C MET A 99 -17.44 -0.82 14.55
N LEU A 100 -18.14 -1.85 14.10
CA LEU A 100 -18.17 -2.33 12.74
C LEU A 100 -19.53 -1.96 12.13
N ILE A 101 -19.50 -1.23 11.01
CA ILE A 101 -20.69 -0.95 10.19
C ILE A 101 -20.71 -2.00 9.07
N PRO A 102 -21.64 -2.96 9.10
CA PRO A 102 -21.52 -4.20 8.33
C PRO A 102 -21.81 -4.01 6.83
N LYS A 103 -22.49 -2.94 6.45
CA LYS A 103 -22.88 -2.71 5.06
C LYS A 103 -22.94 -1.22 4.73
N THR A 104 -21.98 -0.76 3.95
CA THR A 104 -22.00 0.57 3.33
C THR A 104 -22.82 0.56 2.04
N ARG A 105 -23.07 1.73 1.44
CA ARG A 105 -23.80 1.83 0.14
C ARG A 105 -23.12 1.03 -0.98
N ASP A 106 -21.81 0.90 -0.94
CA ASP A 106 -21.01 0.14 -1.91
C ASP A 106 -20.79 -1.33 -1.51
N GLY A 107 -21.50 -1.80 -0.46
CA GLY A 107 -21.48 -3.19 -0.03
C GLY A 107 -20.28 -3.61 0.83
N ARG A 108 -19.50 -2.67 1.30
CA ARG A 108 -18.29 -2.90 2.12
C ARG A 108 -18.59 -2.77 3.60
N VAL A 109 -17.55 -2.99 4.38
CA VAL A 109 -17.54 -2.83 5.83
C VAL A 109 -16.74 -1.58 6.18
N LEU A 110 -17.29 -0.75 7.07
CA LEU A 110 -16.61 0.40 7.63
C LEU A 110 -16.33 0.15 9.12
N PHE A 111 -15.20 0.64 9.59
CA PHE A 111 -14.84 0.58 11.01
C PHE A 111 -14.77 1.98 11.61
N CYS A 112 -15.26 2.11 12.84
CA CYS A 112 -14.99 3.24 13.71
C CYS A 112 -14.24 2.68 14.93
N ILE A 113 -12.98 3.10 15.12
CA ILE A 113 -12.09 2.49 16.12
C ILE A 113 -11.49 3.57 17.01
N PRO A 114 -11.52 3.40 18.35
CA PRO A 114 -10.75 4.22 19.27
C PRO A 114 -9.25 4.13 18.98
N TRP A 115 -8.57 5.28 18.81
CA TRP A 115 -7.17 5.33 18.43
C TRP A 115 -6.46 6.55 19.03
N HIS A 116 -5.55 6.35 19.99
CA HIS A 116 -4.73 7.42 20.61
C HIS A 116 -5.52 8.67 20.99
N GLY A 117 -6.63 8.53 21.71
CA GLY A 117 -7.47 9.65 22.12
C GLY A 117 -8.36 10.23 21.03
N MET A 118 -8.41 9.60 19.86
CA MET A 118 -9.22 9.95 18.71
C MET A 118 -10.14 8.79 18.31
N THR A 119 -10.99 9.01 17.34
CA THR A 119 -11.76 7.98 16.63
C THR A 119 -11.27 7.92 15.18
N ILE A 120 -10.74 6.78 14.76
CA ILE A 120 -10.43 6.52 13.35
C ILE A 120 -11.65 5.92 12.66
N VAL A 121 -12.01 6.48 11.50
CA VAL A 121 -13.11 6.00 10.65
C VAL A 121 -12.55 5.62 9.29
N GLY A 122 -12.82 4.42 8.82
CA GLY A 122 -12.34 3.92 7.52
C GLY A 122 -12.74 2.47 7.29
N THR A 123 -12.60 2.01 6.09
CA THR A 123 -11.77 2.52 5.01
C THR A 123 -12.58 2.65 3.72
N THR A 124 -12.08 3.45 2.79
CA THR A 124 -12.52 3.44 1.38
C THR A 124 -11.76 2.39 0.59
N ASP A 125 -12.12 2.20 -0.68
CA ASP A 125 -11.44 1.32 -1.62
C ASP A 125 -11.64 1.85 -3.04
N VAL A 126 -10.70 2.66 -3.48
CA VAL A 126 -10.74 3.34 -4.78
C VAL A 126 -9.57 2.85 -5.63
N GLU A 127 -9.89 2.27 -6.79
CA GLU A 127 -8.86 1.82 -7.71
C GLU A 127 -7.99 2.98 -8.18
N GLN A 128 -6.67 2.77 -8.18
CA GLN A 128 -5.67 3.70 -8.68
C GLN A 128 -4.98 3.10 -9.90
N ARG A 129 -4.86 3.87 -10.98
CA ARG A 129 -4.13 3.44 -12.18
C ARG A 129 -2.64 3.43 -11.95
N GLU A 130 -2.14 4.49 -11.32
CA GLU A 130 -0.71 4.66 -11.03
C GLU A 130 -0.51 4.75 -9.52
N PRO A 131 0.53 4.09 -8.98
CA PRO A 131 0.87 4.21 -7.58
C PRO A 131 1.43 5.61 -7.26
N ASP A 132 1.03 6.14 -6.11
CA ASP A 132 1.51 7.41 -5.56
C ASP A 132 2.37 7.15 -4.31
N TRP A 133 3.45 7.92 -4.14
CA TRP A 133 4.32 7.86 -2.97
C TRP A 133 3.68 8.46 -1.72
N ASN A 134 2.78 9.42 -1.89
CA ASN A 134 2.11 10.12 -0.81
C ASN A 134 0.60 10.24 -1.10
N PRO A 135 -0.14 9.12 -1.14
CA PRO A 135 -1.56 9.14 -1.45
C PRO A 135 -2.32 9.94 -0.40
N GLN A 136 -3.22 10.80 -0.87
CA GLN A 136 -4.08 11.61 -0.02
C GLN A 136 -5.53 11.14 -0.14
N ALA A 137 -6.30 11.26 0.95
CA ALA A 137 -7.75 11.09 0.90
C ALA A 137 -8.37 12.23 0.07
N THR A 138 -9.27 11.90 -0.85
CA THR A 138 -10.01 12.92 -1.60
C THR A 138 -11.22 13.42 -0.81
N GLU A 139 -11.75 14.57 -1.17
CA GLU A 139 -12.95 15.12 -0.52
C GLU A 139 -14.17 14.22 -0.71
N GLU A 140 -14.27 13.51 -1.85
CA GLU A 140 -15.32 12.53 -2.10
C GLU A 140 -15.20 11.33 -1.13
N GLU A 141 -13.98 10.86 -0.88
CA GLU A 141 -13.74 9.77 0.08
C GLU A 141 -14.05 10.21 1.51
N ILE A 142 -13.65 11.43 1.89
CA ILE A 142 -13.95 12.01 3.22
C ILE A 142 -15.46 12.15 3.40
N SER A 143 -16.18 12.68 2.41
CA SER A 143 -17.64 12.82 2.42
C SER A 143 -18.33 11.46 2.56
N PHE A 144 -17.89 10.47 1.78
CA PHE A 144 -18.40 9.10 1.88
C PHE A 144 -18.24 8.50 3.28
N LEU A 145 -17.06 8.69 3.91
CA LEU A 145 -16.80 8.19 5.26
C LEU A 145 -17.68 8.87 6.31
N LEU A 146 -17.84 10.19 6.21
CA LEU A 146 -18.70 10.98 7.10
C LEU A 146 -20.17 10.59 6.96
N GLU A 147 -20.70 10.54 5.74
CA GLU A 147 -22.08 10.14 5.47
C GLU A 147 -22.39 8.73 5.97
N THR A 148 -21.45 7.81 5.74
CA THR A 148 -21.63 6.40 6.16
C THR A 148 -21.60 6.27 7.68
N ALA A 149 -20.72 6.99 8.37
CA ALA A 149 -20.58 6.90 9.83
C ALA A 149 -21.65 7.70 10.60
N ALA A 150 -22.25 8.75 9.99
CA ALA A 150 -23.13 9.70 10.66
C ALA A 150 -24.29 9.05 11.46
N GLY A 151 -24.88 7.98 10.91
CA GLY A 151 -25.99 7.26 11.57
C GLY A 151 -25.58 6.38 12.74
N TYR A 152 -24.28 6.26 13.03
CA TYR A 152 -23.73 5.33 14.02
C TYR A 152 -22.91 6.03 15.10
N LEU A 153 -22.56 7.29 14.91
CA LEU A 153 -21.79 8.09 15.86
C LEU A 153 -22.68 8.67 16.96
N ALA A 154 -22.09 8.96 18.12
CA ALA A 154 -22.81 9.45 19.29
C ALA A 154 -23.43 10.86 19.12
N LYS A 155 -22.96 11.60 18.12
CA LYS A 155 -23.45 12.96 17.80
C LYS A 155 -23.31 13.26 16.30
N PRO A 156 -24.03 14.25 15.77
CA PRO A 156 -23.89 14.67 14.38
C PRO A 156 -22.44 15.01 14.04
N VAL A 157 -21.99 14.61 12.86
CA VAL A 157 -20.63 14.81 12.37
C VAL A 157 -20.65 15.60 11.06
N SER A 158 -19.67 16.48 10.89
CA SER A 158 -19.49 17.32 9.71
C SER A 158 -18.04 17.31 9.22
N ARG A 159 -17.80 17.93 8.08
CA ARG A 159 -16.43 18.11 7.55
C ARG A 159 -15.51 18.87 8.50
N ALA A 160 -16.05 19.84 9.26
CA ALA A 160 -15.29 20.63 10.23
C ALA A 160 -14.78 19.80 11.42
N ASP A 161 -15.38 18.66 11.69
CA ASP A 161 -14.99 17.75 12.79
C ASP A 161 -13.80 16.87 12.42
N VAL A 162 -13.42 16.78 11.15
CA VAL A 162 -12.28 16.00 10.68
C VAL A 162 -10.98 16.67 11.11
N LYS A 163 -10.27 16.05 12.05
CA LYS A 163 -9.00 16.54 12.59
C LYS A 163 -7.81 16.23 11.68
N ALA A 164 -7.85 15.08 11.01
CA ALA A 164 -6.86 14.66 10.03
C ALA A 164 -7.44 13.61 9.10
N SER A 165 -6.83 13.44 7.95
CA SER A 165 -7.08 12.33 7.02
C SER A 165 -5.77 11.75 6.55
N PHE A 166 -5.78 10.47 6.19
CA PHE A 166 -4.65 9.80 5.55
C PHE A 166 -5.16 8.69 4.63
N ALA A 167 -4.31 8.33 3.68
CA ALA A 167 -4.58 7.24 2.77
C ALA A 167 -3.38 6.31 2.63
N GLY A 168 -3.63 5.08 2.19
CA GLY A 168 -2.61 4.10 1.85
C GLY A 168 -3.00 3.31 0.61
N LEU A 169 -2.00 2.75 -0.07
CA LEU A 169 -2.20 1.95 -1.27
C LEU A 169 -2.07 0.46 -0.96
N ARG A 170 -2.99 -0.33 -1.50
CA ARG A 170 -3.03 -1.79 -1.35
C ARG A 170 -2.54 -2.44 -2.64
N PRO A 171 -1.52 -3.30 -2.59
CA PRO A 171 -1.10 -4.12 -3.72
C PRO A 171 -1.96 -5.38 -3.80
N LEU A 172 -3.13 -5.30 -4.41
CA LEU A 172 -4.00 -6.46 -4.60
C LEU A 172 -3.55 -7.28 -5.81
N LEU A 173 -3.55 -8.61 -5.71
CA LEU A 173 -3.30 -9.45 -6.87
C LEU A 173 -4.45 -9.34 -7.87
N ARG A 174 -4.10 -9.23 -9.17
CA ARG A 174 -5.07 -9.31 -10.25
C ARG A 174 -5.66 -10.70 -10.34
N ALA A 175 -6.97 -10.80 -10.30
CA ALA A 175 -7.63 -12.06 -10.67
C ALA A 175 -7.46 -12.30 -12.18
N PRO A 176 -7.41 -13.55 -12.63
CA PRO A 176 -7.34 -13.89 -14.06
C PRO A 176 -8.50 -13.31 -14.89
N GLU A 177 -9.67 -13.10 -14.27
CA GLU A 177 -10.84 -12.47 -14.89
C GLU A 177 -11.22 -11.22 -14.10
N GLY A 178 -11.40 -10.10 -14.80
CA GLY A 178 -11.61 -8.77 -14.24
C GLY A 178 -12.73 -8.64 -13.21
N GLY A 179 -12.41 -8.83 -11.95
CA GLY A 179 -13.32 -8.62 -10.82
C GLY A 179 -13.13 -7.26 -10.15
N SER A 180 -14.07 -6.83 -9.29
CA SER A 180 -13.89 -5.61 -8.49
C SER A 180 -12.81 -5.79 -7.44
N THR A 181 -12.17 -4.68 -7.00
CA THR A 181 -11.15 -4.67 -5.94
C THR A 181 -11.67 -5.26 -4.62
N ALA A 182 -12.96 -5.13 -4.35
CA ALA A 182 -13.60 -5.68 -3.15
C ALA A 182 -13.57 -7.22 -3.09
N LYS A 183 -13.48 -7.89 -4.25
CA LYS A 183 -13.40 -9.36 -4.38
C LYS A 183 -11.98 -9.86 -4.69
N ALA A 184 -11.00 -8.96 -4.83
CA ALA A 184 -9.61 -9.34 -5.10
C ALA A 184 -9.04 -10.16 -3.93
N SER A 185 -8.23 -11.17 -4.25
CA SER A 185 -7.54 -12.00 -3.25
C SER A 185 -6.65 -11.13 -2.36
N ARG A 186 -6.67 -11.39 -1.07
CA ARG A 186 -5.77 -10.81 -0.08
C ARG A 186 -4.56 -11.70 0.21
N GLU A 187 -4.45 -12.80 -0.49
CA GLU A 187 -3.30 -13.70 -0.41
C GLU A 187 -2.08 -13.06 -1.06
N HIS A 188 -0.92 -13.60 -0.75
CA HIS A 188 0.32 -13.26 -1.43
C HIS A 188 0.67 -14.31 -2.49
N ALA A 189 1.42 -13.90 -3.48
CA ALA A 189 2.02 -14.79 -4.47
C ALA A 189 3.54 -14.67 -4.42
N VAL A 190 4.23 -15.81 -4.56
CA VAL A 190 5.67 -15.89 -4.71
C VAL A 190 5.94 -16.44 -6.10
N ILE A 191 6.50 -15.63 -6.98
CA ILE A 191 6.59 -15.90 -8.41
C ILE A 191 8.06 -15.89 -8.83
N PRO A 192 8.68 -17.05 -9.11
CA PRO A 192 9.98 -17.08 -9.77
C PRO A 192 9.86 -16.64 -11.22
N GLU A 193 10.67 -15.67 -11.63
CA GLU A 193 10.64 -15.13 -12.99
C GLU A 193 12.01 -14.57 -13.41
N PHE A 194 12.18 -14.34 -14.71
CA PHE A 194 13.39 -13.74 -15.30
C PHE A 194 14.72 -14.42 -14.89
N GLY A 195 14.67 -15.74 -14.67
CA GLY A 195 15.85 -16.54 -14.33
C GLY A 195 16.22 -16.49 -12.86
N ASN A 196 16.57 -15.31 -12.33
CA ASN A 196 17.02 -15.11 -10.96
C ASN A 196 16.30 -13.97 -10.23
N MET A 197 15.04 -13.75 -10.53
CA MET A 197 14.17 -12.86 -9.77
C MET A 197 13.04 -13.65 -9.12
N ILE A 198 12.74 -13.34 -7.88
CA ILE A 198 11.55 -13.79 -7.17
C ILE A 198 10.71 -12.56 -6.84
N THR A 199 9.52 -12.51 -7.41
CA THR A 199 8.55 -11.47 -7.09
C THR A 199 7.61 -11.94 -5.99
N VAL A 200 7.49 -11.15 -4.93
CA VAL A 200 6.52 -11.36 -3.83
C VAL A 200 5.51 -10.22 -3.89
N ALA A 201 4.28 -10.55 -4.24
CA ALA A 201 3.21 -9.57 -4.45
C ALA A 201 1.93 -9.94 -3.69
N GLY A 202 1.07 -8.96 -3.42
CA GLY A 202 -0.15 -9.14 -2.64
C GLY A 202 0.12 -9.14 -1.13
N GLY A 203 -0.62 -9.95 -0.39
CA GLY A 203 -0.38 -10.14 1.05
C GLY A 203 -0.93 -9.03 1.93
N LYS A 204 -2.14 -8.55 1.62
CA LYS A 204 -2.81 -7.57 2.46
C LYS A 204 -3.64 -8.25 3.56
#